data_fbde02d689ca0d7e1c7a47273adc176c
#
_entry.id   fbde02d689ca0d7e1c7a47273adc176c
#
_cell.length_a   1.000
_cell.length_b   1.000
_cell.length_c   1.000
_cell.angle_alpha   90.00
_cell.angle_beta   90.00
_cell.angle_gamma   90.00
#
_symmetry.space_group_name_H-M   'P 1'
#
loop_
_entity.id
_entity.type
_entity.pdbx_description
1 polymer ?
#
loop_
_entity_poly.entity_id
_entity_poly.type
_entity_poly.pdbx_seq_one_letter_code
_entity_poly.pdbx_strand_id
1 'polypeptide(L)'
;MTPAPGGAPAIRLRPAHPGDLPACVGVWHAGLTEYGVRVGRPAMPLTSGPLLRLLGHLLATDPDGFWVAVADAPGAAGAVTTHDPAGAEGPIIAFVSALRREHVWFLSMLFVQPGHQERGLGRRLLAQVLTGSDDATHATCTDSAQPISNALYSRFGMVPRLPVLELVGRPERPVTGLPDGIRAVPFDLLRAGPTDGAGPRRLAAALELLDRGALGYAHPQDHAYLGAQGRQGYLYEGGDGSVVGYGYASEVGRLGPIAVEDSILMGPVMGHLLGSVRPAGAFSAWVPGSASAAVAALLAAGLRLEDFPALVCWDRPFADFERYVPITLAVL
;
A
#
# COMPACT_ATOMS: atom_id res chain seq x y z
N MET A 1 -51.34 12.75 13.15
CA MET A 1 -50.28 13.30 12.27
C MET A 1 -49.04 12.46 12.53
N THR A 2 -48.76 11.48 11.66
CA THR A 2 -47.57 10.67 11.70
C THR A 2 -46.40 11.54 11.21
N PRO A 3 -45.27 11.60 11.91
CA PRO A 3 -44.11 12.36 11.40
C PRO A 3 -43.64 11.71 10.09
N ALA A 4 -43.33 12.51 9.11
CA ALA A 4 -42.74 12.07 7.85
C ALA A 4 -41.44 11.31 8.11
N PRO A 5 -41.12 10.23 7.36
CA PRO A 5 -39.87 9.50 7.55
C PRO A 5 -38.72 10.47 7.30
N GLY A 6 -37.86 10.64 8.33
CA GLY A 6 -36.69 11.47 8.24
C GLY A 6 -35.85 11.08 7.02
N GLY A 7 -35.61 12.05 6.11
CA GLY A 7 -34.78 11.83 4.94
C GLY A 7 -33.41 11.29 5.37
N ALA A 8 -32.80 10.40 4.56
CA ALA A 8 -31.45 9.93 4.81
C ALA A 8 -30.52 11.15 4.99
N PRO A 9 -29.60 11.12 5.97
CA PRO A 9 -28.70 12.24 6.21
C PRO A 9 -27.96 12.58 4.92
N ALA A 10 -27.83 13.88 4.61
CA ALA A 10 -27.05 14.31 3.48
C ALA A 10 -25.58 13.92 3.69
N ILE A 11 -24.89 13.54 2.63
CA ILE A 11 -23.49 13.11 2.68
C ILE A 11 -22.66 14.09 1.86
N ARG A 12 -21.74 14.76 2.52
CA ARG A 12 -20.80 15.71 1.94
C ARG A 12 -19.45 15.06 1.73
N LEU A 13 -18.82 15.30 0.57
CA LEU A 13 -17.43 14.94 0.30
C LEU A 13 -16.54 16.16 0.50
N ARG A 14 -15.39 15.99 1.13
CA ARG A 14 -14.36 17.03 1.25
C ARG A 14 -12.95 16.42 1.28
N PRO A 15 -11.91 17.22 0.98
CA PRO A 15 -10.54 16.82 1.24
C PRO A 15 -10.35 16.41 2.70
N ALA A 16 -9.48 15.42 2.92
CA ALA A 16 -9.11 14.99 4.26
C ALA A 16 -8.11 15.97 4.90
N HIS A 17 -8.10 16.04 6.23
CA HIS A 17 -7.09 16.74 7.00
C HIS A 17 -6.53 15.84 8.13
N PRO A 18 -5.38 16.18 8.76
CA PRO A 18 -4.73 15.30 9.75
C PRO A 18 -5.65 14.85 10.90
N GLY A 19 -6.59 15.69 11.32
CA GLY A 19 -7.57 15.36 12.36
C GLY A 19 -8.57 14.26 12.00
N ASP A 20 -8.73 13.95 10.71
CA ASP A 20 -9.63 12.89 10.22
C ASP A 20 -9.05 11.49 10.33
N LEU A 21 -7.71 11.38 10.39
CA LEU A 21 -7.01 10.10 10.29
C LEU A 21 -7.45 9.06 11.34
N PRO A 22 -7.70 9.40 12.61
CA PRO A 22 -8.23 8.44 13.58
C PRO A 22 -9.60 7.89 13.18
N ALA A 23 -10.49 8.73 12.62
CA ALA A 23 -11.79 8.27 12.13
C ALA A 23 -11.66 7.37 10.88
N CYS A 24 -10.74 7.70 9.96
CA CYS A 24 -10.42 6.85 8.81
C CYS A 24 -9.92 5.45 9.24
N VAL A 25 -9.10 5.37 10.30
CA VAL A 25 -8.71 4.07 10.90
C VAL A 25 -9.92 3.30 11.40
N GLY A 26 -10.88 3.97 12.05
CA GLY A 26 -12.14 3.36 12.48
C GLY A 26 -12.96 2.80 11.32
N VAL A 27 -13.11 3.57 10.24
CA VAL A 27 -13.82 3.14 9.01
C VAL A 27 -13.11 1.94 8.37
N TRP A 28 -11.79 1.98 8.23
CA TRP A 28 -10.98 0.89 7.70
C TRP A 28 -11.17 -0.40 8.52
N HIS A 29 -11.04 -0.29 9.85
CA HIS A 29 -11.18 -1.44 10.75
C HIS A 29 -12.59 -2.04 10.70
N ALA A 30 -13.64 -1.21 10.71
CA ALA A 30 -15.02 -1.67 10.60
C ALA A 30 -15.28 -2.41 9.27
N GLY A 31 -14.78 -1.85 8.16
CA GLY A 31 -14.91 -2.45 6.83
C GLY A 31 -14.19 -3.79 6.70
N LEU A 32 -12.95 -3.89 7.21
CA LEU A 32 -12.20 -5.15 7.17
C LEU A 32 -12.73 -6.19 8.16
N THR A 33 -13.27 -5.78 9.31
CA THR A 33 -13.89 -6.70 10.27
C THR A 33 -15.14 -7.33 9.65
N GLU A 34 -16.01 -6.53 9.05
CA GLU A 34 -17.23 -7.03 8.37
C GLU A 34 -16.86 -7.97 7.21
N TYR A 35 -15.87 -7.57 6.39
CA TYR A 35 -15.36 -8.40 5.32
C TYR A 35 -14.77 -9.72 5.87
N GLY A 36 -13.94 -9.67 6.91
CA GLY A 36 -13.34 -10.82 7.54
C GLY A 36 -14.39 -11.84 8.01
N VAL A 37 -15.45 -11.38 8.70
CA VAL A 37 -16.57 -12.23 9.11
C VAL A 37 -17.23 -12.92 7.90
N ARG A 38 -17.42 -12.20 6.80
CA ARG A 38 -18.05 -12.74 5.58
C ARG A 38 -17.22 -13.84 4.91
N VAL A 39 -15.89 -13.77 4.99
CA VAL A 39 -14.98 -14.79 4.43
C VAL A 39 -14.47 -15.79 5.47
N GLY A 40 -15.04 -15.78 6.69
CA GLY A 40 -14.69 -16.75 7.73
C GLY A 40 -13.36 -16.50 8.45
N ARG A 41 -12.80 -15.28 8.34
CA ARG A 41 -11.57 -14.90 9.06
C ARG A 41 -11.87 -14.51 10.51
N PRO A 42 -10.94 -14.72 11.43
CA PRO A 42 -11.06 -14.22 12.80
C PRO A 42 -11.11 -12.70 12.83
N ALA A 43 -11.72 -12.13 13.88
CA ALA A 43 -11.75 -10.69 14.08
C ALA A 43 -10.33 -10.14 14.18
N MET A 44 -10.05 -9.10 13.41
CA MET A 44 -8.75 -8.44 13.39
C MET A 44 -8.62 -7.49 14.58
N PRO A 45 -7.54 -7.57 15.38
CA PRO A 45 -7.33 -6.62 16.47
C PRO A 45 -7.11 -5.21 15.90
N LEU A 46 -7.66 -4.20 16.59
CA LEU A 46 -7.44 -2.80 16.22
C LEU A 46 -6.02 -2.38 16.61
N THR A 47 -5.11 -2.42 15.66
CA THR A 47 -3.76 -1.86 15.79
C THR A 47 -3.67 -0.57 14.98
N SER A 48 -3.86 0.57 15.63
CA SER A 48 -4.00 1.86 14.95
C SER A 48 -2.67 2.48 14.50
N GLY A 49 -1.60 2.28 15.25
CA GLY A 49 -0.35 2.99 15.05
C GLY A 49 0.28 2.85 13.65
N PRO A 50 0.50 1.64 13.11
CA PRO A 50 1.07 1.46 11.77
C PRO A 50 0.18 2.07 10.68
N LEU A 51 -1.14 1.89 10.77
CA LEU A 51 -2.08 2.43 9.80
C LEU A 51 -2.15 3.96 9.87
N LEU A 52 -2.15 4.56 11.06
CA LEU A 52 -2.11 6.02 11.21
C LEU A 52 -0.85 6.62 10.55
N ARG A 53 0.32 5.96 10.70
CA ARG A 53 1.54 6.42 10.03
C ARG A 53 1.44 6.32 8.51
N LEU A 54 0.84 5.24 7.99
CA LEU A 54 0.63 5.07 6.56
C LEU A 54 -0.35 6.13 6.02
N LEU A 55 -1.51 6.32 6.66
CA LEU A 55 -2.48 7.34 6.26
C LEU A 55 -1.87 8.76 6.35
N GLY A 56 -1.05 9.02 7.38
CA GLY A 56 -0.31 10.27 7.51
C GLY A 56 0.69 10.49 6.37
N HIS A 57 1.41 9.46 5.97
CA HIS A 57 2.30 9.50 4.80
C HIS A 57 1.52 9.81 3.51
N LEU A 58 0.44 9.06 3.24
CA LEU A 58 -0.39 9.25 2.05
C LEU A 58 -1.00 10.66 2.00
N LEU A 59 -1.50 11.18 3.13
CA LEU A 59 -2.03 12.54 3.18
C LEU A 59 -0.96 13.60 2.97
N ALA A 60 0.27 13.38 3.48
CA ALA A 60 1.36 14.33 3.34
C ALA A 60 1.95 14.38 1.93
N THR A 61 1.98 13.24 1.22
CA THR A 61 2.57 13.14 -0.13
C THR A 61 1.55 13.40 -1.23
N ASP A 62 0.28 13.07 -1.02
CA ASP A 62 -0.78 13.13 -2.02
C ASP A 62 -2.09 13.71 -1.44
N PRO A 63 -2.10 14.96 -0.92
CA PRO A 63 -3.25 15.54 -0.24
C PRO A 63 -4.48 15.66 -1.16
N ASP A 64 -4.29 15.93 -2.45
CA ASP A 64 -5.38 16.05 -3.43
C ASP A 64 -6.06 14.70 -3.72
N GLY A 65 -5.34 13.60 -3.49
CA GLY A 65 -5.84 12.23 -3.62
C GLY A 65 -6.58 11.72 -2.38
N PHE A 66 -6.63 12.48 -1.27
CA PHE A 66 -7.21 11.99 -0.02
C PHE A 66 -8.49 12.74 0.33
N TRP A 67 -9.64 12.02 0.27
CA TRP A 67 -10.97 12.57 0.53
C TRP A 67 -11.75 11.75 1.54
N VAL A 68 -12.62 12.42 2.29
CA VAL A 68 -13.55 11.82 3.25
C VAL A 68 -15.00 12.12 2.89
N ALA A 69 -15.89 11.21 3.28
CA ALA A 69 -17.33 11.41 3.25
C ALA A 69 -17.84 11.59 4.68
N VAL A 70 -18.49 12.71 4.93
CA VAL A 70 -19.06 13.11 6.22
C VAL A 70 -20.58 13.02 6.12
N ALA A 71 -21.22 12.33 7.05
CA ALA A 71 -22.68 12.34 7.17
C ALA A 71 -23.10 13.54 8.00
N ASP A 72 -24.11 14.28 7.55
CA ASP A 72 -24.66 15.39 8.33
C ASP A 72 -25.24 14.88 9.66
N ALA A 73 -25.00 15.60 10.73
CA ALA A 73 -25.59 15.29 12.04
C ALA A 73 -27.13 15.38 11.92
N PRO A 74 -27.89 14.46 12.55
CA PRO A 74 -29.34 14.55 12.59
C PRO A 74 -29.77 15.89 13.22
N GLY A 75 -30.39 16.79 12.43
CA GLY A 75 -30.86 18.08 12.90
C GLY A 75 -30.11 19.33 12.37
N ALA A 76 -29.04 19.18 11.60
CA ALA A 76 -28.26 20.30 11.08
C ALA A 76 -28.83 20.95 9.81
N ALA A 77 -30.04 20.61 9.37
CA ALA A 77 -30.72 21.25 8.25
C ALA A 77 -31.09 22.70 8.63
N GLY A 78 -30.23 23.67 8.25
CA GLY A 78 -30.52 25.10 8.39
C GLY A 78 -29.52 25.92 9.20
N ALA A 79 -28.49 25.36 9.78
CA ALA A 79 -27.44 26.13 10.44
C ALA A 79 -26.45 26.68 9.39
N VAL A 80 -26.41 28.01 9.25
CA VAL A 80 -25.33 28.72 8.55
C VAL A 80 -24.05 28.44 9.33
N THR A 81 -23.15 27.62 8.76
CA THR A 81 -21.86 27.32 9.38
C THR A 81 -20.97 28.56 9.34
N THR A 82 -20.91 29.30 10.42
CA THR A 82 -19.76 30.14 10.75
C THR A 82 -18.57 29.23 11.01
N HIS A 83 -17.42 29.58 10.46
CA HIS A 83 -16.15 28.88 10.61
C HIS A 83 -15.79 28.75 12.09
N ASP A 84 -16.15 27.62 12.71
CA ASP A 84 -15.67 27.22 14.03
C ASP A 84 -14.66 26.07 13.82
N PRO A 85 -13.37 26.22 14.14
CA PRO A 85 -12.38 25.15 14.01
C PRO A 85 -12.66 23.95 14.94
N ALA A 86 -13.66 24.02 15.81
CA ALA A 86 -14.18 22.94 16.65
C ALA A 86 -15.64 22.58 16.30
N GLY A 87 -16.21 23.13 15.21
CA GLY A 87 -17.60 22.93 14.81
C GLY A 87 -17.87 21.48 14.44
N ALA A 88 -18.89 20.90 15.07
CA ALA A 88 -19.34 19.51 14.94
C ALA A 88 -19.59 19.13 13.48
N GLU A 89 -18.53 18.78 12.76
CA GLU A 89 -18.66 18.00 11.54
C GLU A 89 -19.22 16.63 11.92
N GLY A 90 -20.21 16.16 11.16
CA GLY A 90 -20.80 14.84 11.40
C GLY A 90 -19.76 13.71 11.26
N PRO A 91 -20.12 12.45 11.56
CA PRO A 91 -19.18 11.34 11.54
C PRO A 91 -18.65 11.06 10.13
N ILE A 92 -17.35 10.74 10.04
CA ILE A 92 -16.74 10.22 8.81
C ILE A 92 -17.21 8.78 8.61
N ILE A 93 -17.83 8.51 7.47
CA ILE A 93 -18.44 7.23 7.12
C ILE A 93 -17.75 6.54 5.94
N ALA A 94 -16.86 7.23 5.25
CA ALA A 94 -16.03 6.66 4.20
C ALA A 94 -14.81 7.54 3.94
N PHE A 95 -13.78 6.94 3.36
CA PHE A 95 -12.63 7.68 2.84
C PHE A 95 -12.05 7.00 1.59
N VAL A 96 -11.32 7.77 0.82
CA VAL A 96 -10.52 7.32 -0.32
C VAL A 96 -9.14 7.95 -0.22
N SER A 97 -8.11 7.20 -0.59
CA SER A 97 -6.76 7.69 -0.76
C SER A 97 -6.18 7.15 -2.07
N ALA A 98 -5.66 8.04 -2.89
CA ALA A 98 -4.94 7.71 -4.12
C ALA A 98 -3.61 8.45 -4.11
N LEU A 99 -2.60 7.87 -4.72
CA LEU A 99 -1.28 8.46 -4.88
C LEU A 99 -0.94 8.61 -6.36
N ARG A 100 -0.12 9.62 -6.68
CA ARG A 100 0.41 9.79 -8.03
C ARG A 100 1.93 9.72 -7.99
N ARG A 101 2.49 8.86 -8.83
CA ARG A 101 3.94 8.70 -9.04
C ARG A 101 4.20 8.78 -10.53
N GLU A 102 4.81 9.86 -10.98
CA GLU A 102 5.06 10.12 -12.40
C GLU A 102 3.78 9.91 -13.25
N HIS A 103 3.76 8.91 -14.11
CA HIS A 103 2.65 8.58 -15.01
C HIS A 103 1.66 7.54 -14.43
N VAL A 104 1.84 7.08 -13.20
CA VAL A 104 0.95 6.11 -12.54
C VAL A 104 0.12 6.81 -11.47
N TRP A 105 -1.19 6.62 -11.57
CA TRP A 105 -2.16 6.94 -10.53
C TRP A 105 -2.60 5.63 -9.87
N PHE A 106 -2.41 5.53 -8.58
CA PHE A 106 -2.69 4.31 -7.83
C PHE A 106 -3.73 4.57 -6.74
N LEU A 107 -4.88 3.89 -6.81
CA LEU A 107 -5.85 3.87 -5.74
C LEU A 107 -5.31 3.03 -4.58
N SER A 108 -4.86 3.70 -3.54
CA SER A 108 -4.29 3.08 -2.35
C SER A 108 -5.34 2.46 -1.45
N MET A 109 -6.39 3.22 -1.10
CA MET A 109 -7.45 2.77 -0.20
C MET A 109 -8.80 3.36 -0.58
N LEU A 110 -9.86 2.56 -0.44
CA LEU A 110 -11.25 3.01 -0.53
C LEU A 110 -12.08 2.18 0.44
N PHE A 111 -12.56 2.82 1.50
CA PHE A 111 -13.35 2.17 2.54
C PHE A 111 -14.64 2.93 2.81
N VAL A 112 -15.73 2.18 2.94
CA VAL A 112 -17.05 2.67 3.32
C VAL A 112 -17.50 1.88 4.54
N GLN A 113 -17.92 2.59 5.59
CA GLN A 113 -18.41 1.98 6.83
C GLN A 113 -19.58 1.04 6.54
N PRO A 114 -19.63 -0.14 7.17
CA PRO A 114 -20.80 -1.01 7.14
C PRO A 114 -22.10 -0.25 7.43
N GLY A 115 -23.20 -0.56 6.72
CA GLY A 115 -24.46 0.17 6.80
C GLY A 115 -24.54 1.42 5.90
N HIS A 116 -23.44 1.92 5.38
CA HIS A 116 -23.38 2.99 4.36
C HIS A 116 -22.95 2.49 2.97
N GLN A 117 -22.65 1.20 2.85
CA GLN A 117 -22.31 0.53 1.59
C GLN A 117 -23.53 0.41 0.65
N GLU A 118 -23.31 0.01 -0.60
CA GLU A 118 -24.35 -0.22 -1.64
C GLU A 118 -25.17 1.01 -2.04
N ARG A 119 -24.84 2.20 -1.52
CA ARG A 119 -25.50 3.49 -1.83
C ARG A 119 -24.72 4.33 -2.84
N GLY A 120 -23.77 3.74 -3.54
CA GLY A 120 -22.95 4.43 -4.55
C GLY A 120 -21.86 5.36 -3.98
N LEU A 121 -21.64 5.38 -2.65
CA LEU A 121 -20.68 6.28 -2.01
C LEU A 121 -19.24 6.00 -2.44
N GLY A 122 -18.83 4.73 -2.51
CA GLY A 122 -17.50 4.35 -3.01
C GLY A 122 -17.28 4.79 -4.45
N ARG A 123 -18.30 4.69 -5.32
CA ARG A 123 -18.22 5.19 -6.70
C ARG A 123 -18.06 6.72 -6.76
N ARG A 124 -18.79 7.45 -5.91
CA ARG A 124 -18.67 8.93 -5.83
C ARG A 124 -17.27 9.35 -5.38
N LEU A 125 -16.72 8.71 -4.34
CA LEU A 125 -15.37 8.98 -3.85
C LEU A 125 -14.31 8.65 -4.91
N LEU A 126 -14.42 7.49 -5.58
CA LEU A 126 -13.49 7.11 -6.63
C LEU A 126 -13.53 8.09 -7.81
N ALA A 127 -14.72 8.48 -8.27
CA ALA A 127 -14.88 9.47 -9.33
C ALA A 127 -14.27 10.83 -8.94
N GLN A 128 -14.37 11.23 -7.67
CA GLN A 128 -13.81 12.49 -7.17
C GLN A 128 -12.28 12.52 -7.30
N VAL A 129 -11.58 11.44 -6.90
CA VAL A 129 -10.11 11.42 -6.91
C VAL A 129 -9.51 11.05 -8.27
N LEU A 130 -10.31 10.53 -9.20
CA LEU A 130 -9.91 10.30 -10.61
C LEU A 130 -9.94 11.56 -11.45
N THR A 131 -10.58 12.64 -10.98
CA THR A 131 -10.66 13.89 -11.75
C THR A 131 -9.28 14.44 -12.04
N GLY A 132 -8.97 14.66 -13.34
CA GLY A 132 -7.67 15.20 -13.77
C GLY A 132 -6.54 14.17 -13.85
N SER A 133 -6.85 12.87 -13.89
CA SER A 133 -5.85 11.80 -14.04
C SER A 133 -5.89 11.06 -15.39
N ASP A 134 -6.60 11.61 -16.39
CA ASP A 134 -6.84 10.94 -17.68
C ASP A 134 -5.57 10.58 -18.45
N ASP A 135 -4.46 11.26 -18.22
CA ASP A 135 -3.14 11.01 -18.79
C ASP A 135 -2.37 9.88 -18.10
N ALA A 136 -2.79 9.50 -16.89
CA ALA A 136 -2.10 8.50 -16.08
C ALA A 136 -2.52 7.07 -16.42
N THR A 137 -1.69 6.11 -16.06
CA THR A 137 -2.07 4.71 -15.92
C THR A 137 -2.78 4.54 -14.59
N HIS A 138 -3.99 3.97 -14.59
CA HIS A 138 -4.76 3.76 -13.37
C HIS A 138 -4.55 2.33 -12.86
N ALA A 139 -4.19 2.22 -11.59
CA ALA A 139 -3.98 0.94 -10.95
C ALA A 139 -4.51 0.91 -9.51
N THR A 140 -4.73 -0.28 -8.98
CA THR A 140 -5.11 -0.53 -7.58
C THR A 140 -4.79 -1.97 -7.17
N CYS A 141 -4.84 -2.24 -5.88
CA CYS A 141 -4.87 -3.60 -5.34
C CYS A 141 -6.20 -3.86 -4.62
N THR A 142 -6.72 -5.07 -4.75
CA THR A 142 -7.93 -5.50 -4.03
C THR A 142 -7.86 -6.98 -3.71
N ASP A 143 -8.59 -7.42 -2.70
CA ASP A 143 -8.71 -8.85 -2.39
C ASP A 143 -9.54 -9.57 -3.47
N SER A 144 -9.10 -10.74 -3.92
CA SER A 144 -9.79 -11.52 -4.94
C SER A 144 -11.19 -11.97 -4.52
N ALA A 145 -11.41 -12.19 -3.23
CA ALA A 145 -12.70 -12.58 -2.65
C ALA A 145 -13.64 -11.38 -2.39
N GLN A 146 -13.28 -10.15 -2.81
CA GLN A 146 -14.12 -8.96 -2.62
C GLN A 146 -14.83 -8.55 -3.93
N PRO A 147 -16.02 -9.11 -4.23
CA PRO A 147 -16.68 -8.91 -5.52
C PRO A 147 -17.12 -7.47 -5.76
N ILE A 148 -17.48 -6.73 -4.69
CA ILE A 148 -17.94 -5.34 -4.79
C ILE A 148 -16.80 -4.45 -5.30
N SER A 149 -15.61 -4.55 -4.70
CA SER A 149 -14.43 -3.78 -5.11
C SER A 149 -13.98 -4.16 -6.51
N ASN A 150 -13.89 -5.47 -6.80
CA ASN A 150 -13.53 -5.97 -8.14
C ASN A 150 -14.47 -5.42 -9.23
N ALA A 151 -15.80 -5.45 -9.00
CA ALA A 151 -16.77 -4.91 -9.93
C ALA A 151 -16.70 -3.38 -10.04
N LEU A 152 -16.45 -2.68 -8.93
CA LEU A 152 -16.31 -1.22 -8.93
C LEU A 152 -15.10 -0.79 -9.75
N TYR A 153 -13.92 -1.33 -9.45
CA TYR A 153 -12.66 -0.92 -10.12
C TYR A 153 -12.66 -1.26 -11.61
N SER A 154 -13.22 -2.43 -11.97
CA SER A 154 -13.35 -2.82 -13.38
C SER A 154 -14.20 -1.84 -14.20
N ARG A 155 -15.22 -1.19 -13.59
CA ARG A 155 -16.04 -0.16 -14.26
C ARG A 155 -15.27 1.12 -14.55
N PHE A 156 -14.15 1.34 -13.87
CA PHE A 156 -13.22 2.45 -14.11
C PHE A 156 -11.97 2.01 -14.90
N GLY A 157 -12.02 0.85 -15.55
CA GLY A 157 -10.95 0.34 -16.40
C GLY A 157 -9.87 -0.45 -15.65
N MET A 158 -9.80 -0.37 -14.33
CA MET A 158 -8.84 -1.13 -13.52
C MET A 158 -9.33 -2.56 -13.33
N VAL A 159 -9.07 -3.40 -14.34
CA VAL A 159 -9.48 -4.82 -14.31
C VAL A 159 -8.40 -5.70 -13.66
N PRO A 160 -8.77 -6.79 -12.97
CA PRO A 160 -7.83 -7.74 -12.40
C PRO A 160 -6.86 -8.32 -13.44
N ARG A 161 -5.55 -8.27 -13.14
CA ARG A 161 -4.50 -8.70 -14.07
C ARG A 161 -3.52 -9.69 -13.46
N LEU A 162 -3.15 -9.49 -12.19
CA LEU A 162 -2.07 -10.23 -11.56
C LEU A 162 -2.43 -10.59 -10.11
N PRO A 163 -2.35 -11.88 -9.71
CA PRO A 163 -2.47 -12.24 -8.30
C PRO A 163 -1.21 -11.81 -7.54
N VAL A 164 -1.41 -11.30 -6.32
CA VAL A 164 -0.35 -11.04 -5.34
C VAL A 164 -0.60 -11.95 -4.15
N LEU A 165 0.38 -12.76 -3.85
CA LEU A 165 0.32 -13.81 -2.84
C LEU A 165 0.87 -13.27 -1.53
N GLU A 166 0.17 -13.44 -0.41
CA GLU A 166 0.76 -13.23 0.91
C GLU A 166 1.43 -14.54 1.35
N LEU A 167 2.75 -14.49 1.57
CA LEU A 167 3.50 -15.61 2.13
C LEU A 167 3.92 -15.26 3.56
N VAL A 168 3.55 -16.12 4.50
CA VAL A 168 3.77 -15.91 5.93
C VAL A 168 4.43 -17.13 6.56
N GLY A 169 5.35 -16.90 7.48
CA GLY A 169 5.98 -18.00 8.24
C GLY A 169 7.32 -17.64 8.87
N ARG A 170 7.91 -18.62 9.52
CA ARG A 170 9.29 -18.57 10.00
C ARG A 170 10.13 -19.47 9.12
N PRO A 171 11.33 -19.06 8.70
CA PRO A 171 12.23 -19.95 7.98
C PRO A 171 12.57 -21.18 8.83
N GLU A 172 12.23 -22.35 8.30
CA GLU A 172 12.51 -23.67 8.92
C GLU A 172 13.65 -24.39 8.21
N ARG A 173 14.09 -23.89 7.07
CA ARG A 173 15.10 -24.47 6.20
C ARG A 173 16.13 -23.44 5.80
N PRO A 174 17.35 -23.87 5.44
CA PRO A 174 18.35 -22.97 4.87
C PRO A 174 17.81 -22.25 3.64
N VAL A 175 18.07 -20.96 3.58
CA VAL A 175 17.69 -20.11 2.42
C VAL A 175 18.85 -20.04 1.43
N THR A 176 18.53 -19.87 0.15
CA THR A 176 19.52 -19.68 -0.89
C THR A 176 20.29 -18.38 -0.63
N GLY A 177 21.62 -18.46 -0.61
CA GLY A 177 22.47 -17.29 -0.47
C GLY A 177 22.55 -16.48 -1.77
N LEU A 178 23.19 -15.30 -1.69
CA LEU A 178 23.50 -14.51 -2.86
C LEU A 178 24.49 -15.26 -3.76
N PRO A 179 24.39 -15.11 -5.09
CA PRO A 179 25.38 -15.68 -6.03
C PRO A 179 26.78 -15.12 -5.81
N ASP A 180 27.80 -15.88 -6.21
CA ASP A 180 29.18 -15.42 -6.21
C ASP A 180 29.30 -14.10 -6.99
N GLY A 181 30.05 -13.15 -6.44
CA GLY A 181 30.25 -11.84 -7.03
C GLY A 181 29.15 -10.81 -6.72
N ILE A 182 28.03 -11.22 -6.07
CA ILE A 182 27.01 -10.28 -5.58
C ILE A 182 27.19 -10.09 -4.07
N ARG A 183 27.27 -8.82 -3.64
CA ARG A 183 27.36 -8.47 -2.22
C ARG A 183 26.18 -7.60 -1.78
N ALA A 184 25.71 -7.80 -0.57
CA ALA A 184 24.72 -6.94 0.06
C ALA A 184 25.41 -5.82 0.83
N VAL A 185 25.07 -4.58 0.53
CA VAL A 185 25.59 -3.38 1.18
C VAL A 185 24.44 -2.73 1.95
N PRO A 186 24.46 -2.75 3.30
CA PRO A 186 23.40 -2.13 4.08
C PRO A 186 23.41 -0.62 3.90
N PHE A 187 22.22 0.00 3.89
CA PHE A 187 22.05 1.45 3.89
C PHE A 187 20.99 1.89 4.89
N ASP A 188 21.14 3.11 5.37
CA ASP A 188 20.21 3.76 6.29
C ASP A 188 19.86 5.15 5.72
N LEU A 189 18.63 5.30 5.25
CA LEU A 189 18.15 6.56 4.68
C LEU A 189 18.06 7.70 5.69
N LEU A 190 17.88 7.41 6.98
CA LEU A 190 17.86 8.42 8.04
C LEU A 190 19.26 8.97 8.35
N ARG A 191 20.29 8.12 8.23
CA ARG A 191 21.68 8.51 8.46
C ARG A 191 22.38 9.07 7.22
N ALA A 192 21.77 8.92 6.08
CA ALA A 192 22.34 9.42 4.83
C ALA A 192 22.47 10.97 4.78
N GLY A 193 21.89 11.69 5.78
CA GLY A 193 22.01 13.14 5.92
C GLY A 193 21.40 13.94 4.77
N PRO A 194 21.44 15.26 4.81
CA PRO A 194 21.08 16.07 3.64
C PRO A 194 21.97 15.73 2.45
N THR A 195 21.42 15.78 1.26
CA THR A 195 21.89 15.26 -0.04
C THR A 195 23.23 15.81 -0.57
N ASP A 196 24.06 16.40 0.28
CA ASP A 196 25.29 17.11 -0.12
C ASP A 196 26.54 16.21 -0.26
N GLY A 197 26.44 14.95 0.18
CA GLY A 197 27.51 13.95 0.05
C GLY A 197 27.37 13.08 -1.22
N ALA A 198 28.47 12.58 -1.76
CA ALA A 198 28.47 11.69 -2.94
C ALA A 198 27.74 10.36 -2.67
N GLY A 199 27.83 9.83 -1.44
CA GLY A 199 27.19 8.59 -1.02
C GLY A 199 25.66 8.63 -1.07
N PRO A 200 25.00 9.61 -0.44
CA PRO A 200 23.55 9.76 -0.49
C PRO A 200 23.00 9.97 -1.90
N ARG A 201 23.70 10.74 -2.76
CA ARG A 201 23.28 10.94 -4.16
C ARG A 201 23.37 9.64 -4.96
N ARG A 202 24.43 8.84 -4.77
CA ARG A 202 24.57 7.53 -5.41
C ARG A 202 23.46 6.56 -4.99
N LEU A 203 23.11 6.55 -3.70
CA LEU A 203 22.02 5.74 -3.18
C LEU A 203 20.69 6.14 -3.83
N ALA A 204 20.34 7.43 -3.80
CA ALA A 204 19.09 7.92 -4.39
C ALA A 204 19.01 7.60 -5.88
N ALA A 205 20.07 7.85 -6.64
CA ALA A 205 20.12 7.54 -8.07
C ALA A 205 19.99 6.05 -8.37
N ALA A 206 20.59 5.17 -7.53
CA ALA A 206 20.46 3.73 -7.67
C ALA A 206 19.04 3.24 -7.41
N LEU A 207 18.40 3.73 -6.34
CA LEU A 207 17.00 3.41 -6.04
C LEU A 207 16.07 3.86 -7.17
N GLU A 208 16.18 5.10 -7.63
CA GLU A 208 15.39 5.63 -8.73
C GLU A 208 15.55 4.85 -10.04
N LEU A 209 16.78 4.43 -10.35
CA LEU A 209 17.06 3.66 -11.57
C LEU A 209 16.38 2.29 -11.52
N LEU A 210 16.50 1.58 -10.39
CA LEU A 210 15.92 0.27 -10.19
C LEU A 210 14.40 0.35 -10.16
N ASP A 211 13.81 1.35 -9.50
CA ASP A 211 12.37 1.58 -9.48
C ASP A 211 11.83 1.79 -10.89
N ARG A 212 12.41 2.71 -11.66
CA ARG A 212 11.97 2.95 -13.05
C ARG A 212 12.15 1.72 -13.92
N GLY A 213 13.20 0.92 -13.68
CA GLY A 213 13.47 -0.31 -14.41
C GLY A 213 12.49 -1.44 -14.13
N ALA A 214 12.02 -1.56 -12.89
CA ALA A 214 11.15 -2.67 -12.44
C ALA A 214 9.70 -2.21 -12.22
N LEU A 215 9.48 -1.10 -11.53
CA LEU A 215 8.14 -0.59 -11.20
C LEU A 215 7.59 0.39 -12.25
N GLY A 216 8.46 0.91 -13.14
CA GLY A 216 8.08 1.88 -14.18
C GLY A 216 8.08 3.33 -13.74
N TYR A 217 8.25 3.63 -12.46
CA TYR A 217 8.32 4.98 -11.88
C TYR A 217 9.18 4.99 -10.63
N ALA A 218 9.74 6.14 -10.27
CA ALA A 218 10.46 6.32 -9.01
C ALA A 218 9.54 6.81 -7.89
N HIS A 219 9.83 6.37 -6.64
CA HIS A 219 9.05 6.73 -5.46
C HIS A 219 9.90 7.11 -4.24
N PRO A 220 10.78 8.14 -4.36
CA PRO A 220 11.74 8.49 -3.30
C PRO A 220 11.08 8.85 -1.96
N GLN A 221 9.86 9.42 -1.98
CA GLN A 221 9.10 9.71 -0.78
C GLN A 221 8.69 8.44 -0.01
N ASP A 222 8.40 7.35 -0.73
CA ASP A 222 8.01 6.09 -0.11
C ASP A 222 9.25 5.38 0.49
N HIS A 223 10.42 5.49 -0.15
CA HIS A 223 11.70 5.07 0.45
C HIS A 223 12.00 5.84 1.75
N ALA A 224 11.82 7.17 1.77
CA ALA A 224 11.99 7.98 2.97
C ALA A 224 11.04 7.53 4.10
N TYR A 225 9.78 7.23 3.77
CA TYR A 225 8.81 6.68 4.71
C TYR A 225 9.27 5.33 5.29
N LEU A 226 9.83 4.43 4.47
CA LEU A 226 10.34 3.13 4.92
C LEU A 226 11.52 3.29 5.89
N GLY A 227 12.45 4.19 5.60
CA GLY A 227 13.53 4.56 6.52
C GLY A 227 12.99 5.05 7.86
N ALA A 228 12.00 5.96 7.85
CA ALA A 228 11.34 6.45 9.05
C ALA A 228 10.58 5.35 9.84
N GLN A 229 10.20 4.24 9.19
CA GLN A 229 9.62 3.06 9.84
C GLN A 229 10.67 2.07 10.37
N GLY A 230 11.96 2.38 10.28
CA GLY A 230 13.05 1.53 10.77
C GLY A 230 13.26 0.28 9.93
N ARG A 231 12.91 0.29 8.64
CA ARG A 231 13.25 -0.82 7.75
C ARG A 231 14.73 -0.78 7.41
N GLN A 232 15.40 -1.93 7.54
CA GLN A 232 16.77 -2.10 7.09
C GLN A 232 16.80 -2.27 5.57
N GLY A 233 17.48 -1.38 4.88
CA GLY A 233 17.70 -1.44 3.43
C GLY A 233 19.03 -2.06 3.06
N TYR A 234 19.09 -2.72 1.90
CA TYR A 234 20.28 -3.28 1.29
C TYR A 234 20.32 -2.95 -0.20
N LEU A 235 21.47 -2.45 -0.68
CA LEU A 235 21.83 -2.49 -2.09
C LEU A 235 22.54 -3.81 -2.39
N TYR A 236 22.26 -4.36 -3.54
CA TYR A 236 22.98 -5.52 -4.08
C TYR A 236 23.90 -5.04 -5.18
N GLU A 237 25.21 -5.26 -4.99
CA GLU A 237 26.24 -4.77 -5.90
C GLU A 237 26.98 -5.93 -6.55
N GLY A 238 27.18 -5.86 -7.86
CA GLY A 238 28.01 -6.76 -8.63
C GLY A 238 29.52 -6.56 -8.37
N GLY A 239 30.34 -7.50 -8.81
CA GLY A 239 31.79 -7.45 -8.65
C GLY A 239 32.44 -6.25 -9.36
N ASP A 240 31.82 -5.70 -10.37
CA ASP A 240 32.21 -4.46 -11.07
C ASP A 240 31.74 -3.17 -10.38
N GLY A 241 31.02 -3.30 -9.26
CA GLY A 241 30.44 -2.18 -8.51
C GLY A 241 29.12 -1.63 -9.07
N SER A 242 28.52 -2.28 -10.08
CA SER A 242 27.16 -1.97 -10.54
C SER A 242 26.14 -2.32 -9.45
N VAL A 243 25.07 -1.52 -9.31
CA VAL A 243 23.96 -1.82 -8.41
C VAL A 243 22.91 -2.60 -9.20
N VAL A 244 22.70 -3.87 -8.84
CA VAL A 244 21.84 -4.81 -9.55
C VAL A 244 20.51 -5.07 -8.82
N GLY A 245 20.29 -4.46 -7.66
CA GLY A 245 19.03 -4.56 -6.92
C GLY A 245 19.07 -3.85 -5.59
N TYR A 246 17.90 -3.75 -4.99
CA TYR A 246 17.74 -3.35 -3.58
C TYR A 246 16.64 -4.19 -2.92
N GLY A 247 16.63 -4.19 -1.59
CA GLY A 247 15.54 -4.80 -0.84
C GLY A 247 15.51 -4.35 0.62
N TYR A 248 14.34 -4.46 1.23
CA TYR A 248 14.12 -4.07 2.62
C TYR A 248 13.58 -5.22 3.45
N ALA A 249 14.02 -5.27 4.70
CA ALA A 249 13.48 -6.13 5.74
C ALA A 249 13.25 -5.34 7.02
N SER A 250 12.35 -5.82 7.89
CA SER A 250 12.08 -5.18 9.17
C SER A 250 11.99 -6.20 10.31
N GLU A 251 12.30 -5.76 11.53
CA GLU A 251 12.18 -6.60 12.74
C GLU A 251 10.73 -6.95 13.09
N VAL A 252 9.75 -6.25 12.51
CA VAL A 252 8.34 -6.67 12.58
C VAL A 252 7.97 -7.75 11.57
N GLY A 253 8.96 -8.24 10.78
CA GLY A 253 8.82 -9.36 9.86
C GLY A 253 8.36 -8.99 8.45
N ARG A 254 8.24 -7.72 8.09
CA ARG A 254 7.87 -7.32 6.73
C ARG A 254 9.07 -7.35 5.80
N LEU A 255 8.92 -8.04 4.66
CA LEU A 255 9.89 -8.07 3.56
C LEU A 255 9.35 -7.23 2.40
N GLY A 256 10.25 -6.47 1.78
CA GLY A 256 9.92 -5.57 0.67
C GLY A 256 9.88 -4.07 1.07
N PRO A 257 9.90 -3.17 0.04
CA PRO A 257 9.95 -3.50 -1.38
C PRO A 257 11.29 -4.12 -1.80
N ILE A 258 11.26 -4.81 -2.94
CA ILE A 258 12.44 -5.36 -3.59
C ILE A 258 12.35 -4.99 -5.07
N ALA A 259 13.43 -4.45 -5.62
CA ALA A 259 13.60 -4.33 -7.06
C ALA A 259 14.96 -4.93 -7.47
N VAL A 260 14.96 -5.65 -8.58
CA VAL A 260 16.18 -6.24 -9.17
C VAL A 260 16.26 -5.94 -10.66
N GLU A 261 17.49 -5.84 -11.16
CA GLU A 261 17.74 -5.62 -12.59
C GLU A 261 17.39 -6.86 -13.44
N ASP A 262 17.64 -8.04 -12.89
CA ASP A 262 17.31 -9.34 -13.50
C ASP A 262 16.48 -10.19 -12.53
N SER A 263 15.37 -10.75 -12.98
CA SER A 263 14.45 -11.55 -12.18
C SER A 263 15.11 -12.81 -11.56
N ILE A 264 16.22 -13.29 -12.11
CA ILE A 264 16.99 -14.40 -11.54
C ILE A 264 17.54 -14.08 -10.14
N LEU A 265 17.78 -12.80 -9.84
CA LEU A 265 18.27 -12.34 -8.53
C LEU A 265 17.17 -12.30 -7.47
N MET A 266 15.90 -12.34 -7.85
CA MET A 266 14.78 -12.17 -6.92
C MET A 266 14.79 -13.24 -5.82
N GLY A 267 15.01 -14.50 -6.16
CA GLY A 267 15.10 -15.60 -5.19
C GLY A 267 16.27 -15.44 -4.20
N PRO A 268 17.52 -15.27 -4.68
CA PRO A 268 18.69 -15.00 -3.84
C PRO A 268 18.54 -13.75 -2.95
N VAL A 269 18.00 -12.66 -3.48
CA VAL A 269 17.74 -11.43 -2.71
C VAL A 269 16.72 -11.70 -1.59
N MET A 270 15.63 -12.39 -1.90
CA MET A 270 14.61 -12.77 -0.92
C MET A 270 15.23 -13.67 0.18
N GLY A 271 16.07 -14.62 -0.21
CA GLY A 271 16.81 -15.48 0.72
C GLY A 271 17.71 -14.68 1.66
N HIS A 272 18.48 -13.73 1.13
CA HIS A 272 19.31 -12.84 1.95
C HIS A 272 18.47 -12.03 2.96
N LEU A 273 17.36 -11.45 2.53
CA LEU A 273 16.49 -10.64 3.39
C LEU A 273 15.88 -11.46 4.52
N LEU A 274 15.49 -12.72 4.30
CA LEU A 274 15.04 -13.64 5.34
C LEU A 274 16.11 -13.90 6.41
N GLY A 275 17.39 -13.84 6.05
CA GLY A 275 18.51 -14.02 6.97
C GLY A 275 19.01 -12.73 7.62
N SER A 276 18.61 -11.55 7.11
CA SER A 276 19.19 -10.26 7.49
C SER A 276 18.64 -9.65 8.77
N VAL A 277 17.44 -10.05 9.19
CA VAL A 277 16.78 -9.58 10.42
C VAL A 277 16.20 -10.77 11.21
N ARG A 278 15.95 -10.55 12.48
CA ARG A 278 15.28 -11.53 13.35
C ARG A 278 13.93 -10.98 13.80
N PRO A 279 12.82 -11.35 13.12
CA PRO A 279 11.52 -10.82 13.49
C PRO A 279 11.05 -11.38 14.84
N ALA A 280 10.37 -10.55 15.60
CA ALA A 280 9.71 -10.96 16.85
C ALA A 280 8.62 -12.02 16.60
N GLY A 281 7.96 -11.94 15.43
CA GLY A 281 6.92 -12.87 14.98
C GLY A 281 7.33 -13.69 13.75
N ALA A 282 6.40 -13.83 12.82
CA ALA A 282 6.63 -14.43 11.51
C ALA A 282 7.06 -13.36 10.49
N PHE A 283 7.72 -13.81 9.42
CA PHE A 283 7.86 -12.99 8.21
C PHE A 283 6.55 -12.93 7.43
N SER A 284 6.35 -11.86 6.71
CA SER A 284 5.26 -11.69 5.76
C SER A 284 5.75 -10.88 4.55
N ALA A 285 5.40 -11.35 3.35
CA ALA A 285 5.69 -10.69 2.09
C ALA A 285 4.49 -10.76 1.15
N TRP A 286 4.17 -9.65 0.49
CA TRP A 286 3.24 -9.59 -0.62
C TRP A 286 4.00 -9.81 -1.92
N VAL A 287 3.89 -10.98 -2.53
CA VAL A 287 4.70 -11.37 -3.69
C VAL A 287 3.81 -11.51 -4.93
N PRO A 288 4.08 -10.74 -5.99
CA PRO A 288 3.41 -10.95 -7.27
C PRO A 288 3.58 -12.38 -7.76
N GLY A 289 2.51 -12.99 -8.26
CA GLY A 289 2.54 -14.38 -8.74
C GLY A 289 3.50 -14.59 -9.92
N SER A 290 3.81 -13.54 -10.67
CA SER A 290 4.84 -13.54 -11.73
C SER A 290 6.27 -13.59 -11.18
N ALA A 291 6.53 -13.11 -9.95
CA ALA A 291 7.84 -13.21 -9.30
C ALA A 291 8.09 -14.65 -8.78
N SER A 292 8.05 -15.62 -9.68
CA SER A 292 8.09 -17.05 -9.38
C SER A 292 9.32 -17.46 -8.57
N ALA A 293 10.47 -16.83 -8.80
CA ALA A 293 11.70 -17.08 -8.05
C ALA A 293 11.57 -16.66 -6.56
N ALA A 294 10.88 -15.53 -6.26
CA ALA A 294 10.60 -15.13 -4.89
C ALA A 294 9.62 -16.09 -4.21
N VAL A 295 8.53 -16.47 -4.90
CA VAL A 295 7.56 -17.43 -4.38
C VAL A 295 8.24 -18.76 -4.05
N ALA A 296 9.05 -19.29 -4.98
CA ALA A 296 9.78 -20.55 -4.78
C ALA A 296 10.75 -20.45 -3.60
N ALA A 297 11.51 -19.36 -3.46
CA ALA A 297 12.45 -19.16 -2.36
C ALA A 297 11.75 -19.14 -0.99
N LEU A 298 10.62 -18.43 -0.87
CA LEU A 298 9.86 -18.36 0.39
C LEU A 298 9.22 -19.70 0.76
N LEU A 299 8.63 -20.41 -0.20
CA LEU A 299 8.08 -21.75 0.01
C LEU A 299 9.17 -22.75 0.39
N ALA A 300 10.33 -22.71 -0.27
CA ALA A 300 11.48 -23.54 0.06
C ALA A 300 12.00 -23.27 1.49
N ALA A 301 11.97 -22.03 1.94
CA ALA A 301 12.30 -21.63 3.31
C ALA A 301 11.29 -22.11 4.36
N GLY A 302 10.08 -22.54 3.96
CA GLY A 302 9.03 -23.02 4.86
C GLY A 302 7.89 -22.03 5.11
N LEU A 303 7.88 -20.87 4.45
CA LEU A 303 6.73 -19.97 4.51
C LEU A 303 5.54 -20.60 3.76
N ARG A 304 4.33 -20.15 4.07
CA ARG A 304 3.08 -20.68 3.51
C ARG A 304 2.27 -19.56 2.90
N LEU A 305 1.48 -19.92 1.90
CA LEU A 305 0.46 -19.03 1.35
C LEU A 305 -0.65 -18.81 2.39
N GLU A 306 -0.98 -17.56 2.61
CA GLU A 306 -2.15 -17.16 3.38
C GLU A 306 -3.36 -16.99 2.46
N ASP A 307 -4.52 -17.47 2.90
CA ASP A 307 -5.87 -17.25 2.36
C ASP A 307 -6.02 -16.97 0.83
N PHE A 308 -6.79 -15.93 0.51
CA PHE A 308 -7.07 -15.48 -0.84
C PHE A 308 -5.99 -14.51 -1.32
N PRO A 309 -5.51 -14.64 -2.57
CA PRO A 309 -4.59 -13.66 -3.12
C PRO A 309 -5.27 -12.29 -3.24
N ALA A 310 -4.50 -11.24 -3.13
CA ALA A 310 -4.89 -9.94 -3.65
C ALA A 310 -4.70 -9.92 -5.18
N LEU A 311 -5.33 -8.96 -5.83
CA LEU A 311 -5.23 -8.75 -7.27
C LEU A 311 -4.70 -7.34 -7.53
N VAL A 312 -3.61 -7.23 -8.30
CA VAL A 312 -3.27 -5.96 -8.92
C VAL A 312 -4.16 -5.78 -10.14
N CYS A 313 -4.84 -4.64 -10.18
CA CYS A 313 -5.76 -4.27 -11.24
C CYS A 313 -5.22 -3.02 -11.94
N TRP A 314 -5.25 -2.98 -13.27
CA TRP A 314 -4.84 -1.81 -14.05
C TRP A 314 -5.57 -1.69 -15.38
N ASP A 315 -5.59 -0.46 -15.91
CA ASP A 315 -6.07 -0.17 -17.26
C ASP A 315 -4.98 -0.40 -18.32
N ARG A 316 -3.72 -0.05 -17.98
CA ARG A 316 -2.53 -0.21 -18.83
C ARG A 316 -1.38 -0.82 -18.03
N PRO A 317 -0.54 -1.71 -18.61
CA PRO A 317 0.66 -2.21 -17.95
C PRO A 317 1.62 -1.07 -17.59
N PHE A 318 2.28 -1.15 -16.43
CA PHE A 318 3.22 -0.12 -15.96
C PHE A 318 4.46 -0.67 -15.27
N ALA A 319 4.45 -1.93 -14.82
CA ALA A 319 5.52 -2.53 -14.02
C ALA A 319 5.88 -3.92 -14.56
N ASP A 320 7.14 -4.31 -14.32
CA ASP A 320 7.62 -5.67 -14.46
C ASP A 320 7.62 -6.36 -13.09
N PHE A 321 6.51 -6.99 -12.78
CA PHE A 321 6.30 -7.68 -11.51
C PHE A 321 7.08 -9.00 -11.35
N GLU A 322 7.89 -9.42 -12.32
CA GLU A 322 8.89 -10.46 -12.12
C GLU A 322 10.11 -9.93 -11.35
N ARG A 323 10.37 -8.63 -11.48
CA ARG A 323 11.52 -7.93 -10.92
C ARG A 323 11.18 -7.01 -9.75
N TYR A 324 9.90 -6.95 -9.34
CA TYR A 324 9.43 -6.08 -8.27
C TYR A 324 8.55 -6.79 -7.26
N VAL A 325 8.83 -6.61 -5.96
CA VAL A 325 7.97 -7.00 -4.83
C VAL A 325 7.54 -5.74 -4.08
N PRO A 326 6.24 -5.49 -3.90
CA PRO A 326 5.75 -4.22 -3.35
C PRO A 326 6.01 -4.04 -1.85
N ILE A 327 5.85 -2.80 -1.41
CA ILE A 327 5.90 -2.40 0.00
C ILE A 327 4.73 -3.02 0.77
N THR A 328 3.54 -2.78 0.27
CA THR A 328 2.25 -3.28 0.76
C THR A 328 1.24 -3.25 -0.41
N LEU A 329 0.00 -3.68 -0.16
CA LEU A 329 -1.07 -3.52 -1.15
C LEU A 329 -1.59 -2.07 -1.28
N ALA A 330 -1.22 -1.20 -0.36
CA ALA A 330 -1.64 0.20 -0.34
C ALA A 330 -0.59 1.16 -0.94
N VAL A 331 0.66 0.69 -1.08
CA VAL A 331 1.78 1.40 -1.71
C VAL A 331 2.60 0.33 -2.43
N LEU A 332 2.69 0.44 -3.75
CA LEU A 332 3.49 -0.47 -4.55
C LEU A 332 4.97 -0.16 -4.45
#